data_10063d25476baa9bebaa0cfdb9c359d1
#
_entry.id   10063d25476baa9bebaa0cfdb9c359d1
#
_cell.length_a   1.000
_cell.length_b   1.000
_cell.length_c   1.000
_cell.angle_alpha   90.00
_cell.angle_beta   90.00
_cell.angle_gamma   90.00
#
_symmetry.space_group_name_H-M   'P 1'
#
loop_
_entity.id
_entity.type
_entity.pdbx_description
1 polymer ?
#
loop_
_entity_poly.entity_id
_entity_poly.type
_entity_poly.pdbx_seq_one_letter_code
_entity_poly.pdbx_strand_id
1 'polypeptide(L)'
;MTTAEDIRNRLMDLKDEEYKAFNSKLIPNVDESLVIGVRVPALRKLEKELRTEDLGDWLSDLPHKYLEENTLHGIVISNMKSQEDCLFRLEEFLPYIDNWASCDIMNPKVLAKDKERFLACIKSWIKSKHLYTSRFGMEMLMSYFLDDEFKVEYLELPATVKSEEYYLNMMIAWFFATALAKQWESAITYLEDNRLSKWTHNKTIQKAIESYRISPEQKEYLRGLKIK
;
A
#
# COMPACT_ATOMS: atom_id res chain seq x y z
N MET A 1 -16.70 2.45 25.29
CA MET A 1 -15.75 1.59 24.58
C MET A 1 -16.50 0.91 23.45
N THR A 2 -16.02 1.01 22.24
CA THR A 2 -16.62 0.38 21.05
C THR A 2 -15.96 -0.98 20.84
N THR A 3 -16.76 -2.02 20.79
CA THR A 3 -16.26 -3.41 20.67
C THR A 3 -16.11 -3.85 19.22
N ALA A 4 -15.40 -4.96 18.99
CA ALA A 4 -15.30 -5.57 17.65
C ALA A 4 -16.68 -5.99 17.11
N GLU A 5 -17.60 -6.41 17.99
CA GLU A 5 -18.97 -6.77 17.60
C GLU A 5 -19.76 -5.53 17.14
N ASP A 6 -19.62 -4.39 17.83
CA ASP A 6 -20.28 -3.14 17.42
C ASP A 6 -19.80 -2.68 16.04
N ILE A 7 -18.49 -2.72 15.78
CA ILE A 7 -17.91 -2.39 14.46
C ILE A 7 -18.44 -3.36 13.41
N ARG A 8 -18.43 -4.64 13.70
CA ARG A 8 -18.89 -5.68 12.77
C ARG A 8 -20.35 -5.52 12.39
N ASN A 9 -21.22 -5.22 13.35
CA ASN A 9 -22.62 -4.96 13.11
C ASN A 9 -22.82 -3.75 12.19
N ARG A 10 -22.11 -2.63 12.45
CA ARG A 10 -22.15 -1.44 11.58
C ARG A 10 -21.66 -1.74 10.15
N LEU A 11 -20.64 -2.59 9.99
CA LEU A 11 -20.16 -3.01 8.67
C LEU A 11 -21.19 -3.90 7.95
N MET A 12 -21.86 -4.80 8.68
CA MET A 12 -22.91 -5.66 8.12
C MET A 12 -24.11 -4.84 7.62
N ASP A 13 -24.47 -3.74 8.31
CA ASP A 13 -25.54 -2.81 7.89
C ASP A 13 -25.20 -2.07 6.57
N LEU A 14 -23.91 -1.98 6.22
CA LEU A 14 -23.40 -1.33 5.02
C LEU A 14 -23.11 -2.30 3.86
N LYS A 15 -23.48 -3.57 4.02
CA LYS A 15 -23.21 -4.63 3.06
C LYS A 15 -23.85 -4.38 1.69
N ASP A 16 -23.11 -4.67 0.64
CA ASP A 16 -23.51 -4.62 -0.76
C ASP A 16 -23.08 -5.93 -1.44
N GLU A 17 -24.04 -6.81 -1.71
CA GLU A 17 -23.77 -8.15 -2.28
C GLU A 17 -23.19 -8.09 -3.68
N GLU A 18 -23.62 -7.12 -4.49
CA GLU A 18 -23.12 -6.95 -5.86
C GLU A 18 -21.64 -6.51 -5.81
N TYR A 19 -21.33 -5.56 -4.91
CA TYR A 19 -19.95 -5.13 -4.68
C TYR A 19 -19.09 -6.25 -4.08
N LYS A 20 -19.63 -7.06 -3.16
CA LYS A 20 -18.95 -8.24 -2.63
C LYS A 20 -18.51 -9.17 -3.76
N ALA A 21 -19.44 -9.58 -4.62
CA ALA A 21 -19.17 -10.49 -5.74
C ALA A 21 -18.14 -9.92 -6.74
N PHE A 22 -18.10 -8.61 -6.90
CA PHE A 22 -17.09 -7.92 -7.71
C PHE A 22 -15.73 -7.87 -7.02
N ASN A 23 -15.70 -7.41 -5.75
CA ASN A 23 -14.48 -7.17 -5.00
C ASN A 23 -13.70 -8.44 -4.69
N SER A 24 -14.39 -9.54 -4.35
CA SER A 24 -13.76 -10.85 -4.07
C SER A 24 -12.93 -11.37 -5.25
N LYS A 25 -13.33 -11.07 -6.50
CA LYS A 25 -12.57 -11.45 -7.69
C LYS A 25 -11.25 -10.67 -7.85
N LEU A 26 -11.17 -9.47 -7.27
CA LEU A 26 -9.97 -8.63 -7.32
C LEU A 26 -8.96 -8.98 -6.23
N ILE A 27 -9.40 -9.69 -5.17
CA ILE A 27 -8.57 -10.06 -4.02
C ILE A 27 -8.63 -11.59 -3.83
N PRO A 28 -8.13 -12.38 -4.80
CA PRO A 28 -8.33 -13.83 -4.84
C PRO A 28 -7.62 -14.59 -3.71
N ASN A 29 -6.75 -13.94 -2.95
CA ASN A 29 -6.08 -14.50 -1.80
C ASN A 29 -6.88 -14.36 -0.49
N VAL A 30 -8.02 -13.68 -0.51
CA VAL A 30 -8.95 -13.60 0.62
C VAL A 30 -10.18 -14.46 0.31
N ASP A 31 -10.54 -15.34 1.24
CA ASP A 31 -11.75 -16.17 1.11
C ASP A 31 -13.00 -15.27 1.04
N GLU A 32 -13.90 -15.54 0.08
CA GLU A 32 -15.12 -14.75 -0.14
C GLU A 32 -16.01 -14.69 1.12
N SER A 33 -15.99 -15.72 1.98
CA SER A 33 -16.72 -15.72 3.24
C SER A 33 -16.23 -14.69 4.25
N LEU A 34 -14.99 -14.20 4.08
CA LEU A 34 -14.37 -13.15 4.88
C LEU A 34 -14.53 -11.75 4.28
N VAL A 35 -15.26 -11.62 3.18
CA VAL A 35 -15.60 -10.35 2.55
C VAL A 35 -17.06 -10.01 2.86
N ILE A 36 -17.29 -8.85 3.47
CA ILE A 36 -18.65 -8.33 3.75
C ILE A 36 -19.22 -7.68 2.48
N GLY A 37 -18.40 -6.89 1.77
CA GLY A 37 -18.79 -6.14 0.60
C GLY A 37 -19.15 -4.68 0.91
N VAL A 38 -18.35 -4.00 1.73
CA VAL A 38 -18.57 -2.57 2.04
C VAL A 38 -17.69 -1.70 1.16
N ARG A 39 -18.30 -0.76 0.43
CA ARG A 39 -17.56 0.15 -0.45
C ARG A 39 -16.68 1.13 0.33
N VAL A 40 -15.48 1.44 -0.17
CA VAL A 40 -14.51 2.35 0.47
C VAL A 40 -15.12 3.71 0.86
N PRO A 41 -15.97 4.37 0.07
CA PRO A 41 -16.63 5.61 0.51
C PRO A 41 -17.48 5.44 1.77
N ALA A 42 -18.16 4.30 1.94
CA ALA A 42 -18.95 4.00 3.14
C ALA A 42 -18.03 3.75 4.35
N LEU A 43 -16.91 3.03 4.18
CA LEU A 43 -15.88 2.85 5.21
C LEU A 43 -15.30 4.20 5.69
N ARG A 44 -15.02 5.09 4.76
CA ARG A 44 -14.53 6.45 5.07
C ARG A 44 -15.58 7.31 5.79
N LYS A 45 -16.87 7.09 5.51
CA LYS A 45 -17.96 7.74 6.24
C LYS A 45 -18.05 7.19 7.65
N LEU A 46 -18.04 5.87 7.80
CA LEU A 46 -18.07 5.19 9.09
C LEU A 46 -16.87 5.62 9.97
N GLU A 47 -15.65 5.68 9.42
CA GLU A 47 -14.47 6.18 10.15
C GLU A 47 -14.70 7.58 10.73
N LYS A 48 -15.34 8.49 9.98
CA LYS A 48 -15.63 9.85 10.49
C LYS A 48 -16.61 9.83 11.67
N GLU A 49 -17.59 8.94 11.65
CA GLU A 49 -18.55 8.77 12.74
C GLU A 49 -17.85 8.20 13.99
N LEU A 50 -16.90 7.28 13.80
CA LEU A 50 -16.14 6.64 14.87
C LEU A 50 -15.11 7.55 15.56
N ARG A 51 -14.74 8.69 14.99
CA ARG A 51 -13.71 9.60 15.55
C ARG A 51 -13.98 10.13 16.96
N THR A 52 -15.24 10.11 17.38
CA THR A 52 -15.66 10.57 18.72
C THR A 52 -15.78 9.42 19.72
N GLU A 53 -15.54 8.19 19.28
CA GLU A 53 -15.65 6.98 20.06
C GLU A 53 -14.28 6.51 20.55
N ASP A 54 -14.28 5.80 21.67
CA ASP A 54 -13.08 5.10 22.14
C ASP A 54 -12.97 3.74 21.41
N LEU A 55 -11.97 3.64 20.55
CA LEU A 55 -11.71 2.48 19.70
C LEU A 55 -10.55 1.61 20.21
N GLY A 56 -10.00 1.90 21.41
CA GLY A 56 -8.78 1.26 21.90
C GLY A 56 -8.87 -0.26 21.94
N ASP A 57 -9.98 -0.80 22.44
CA ASP A 57 -10.20 -2.24 22.53
C ASP A 57 -10.29 -2.88 21.14
N TRP A 58 -11.06 -2.30 20.23
CA TRP A 58 -11.19 -2.81 18.86
C TRP A 58 -9.87 -2.77 18.09
N LEU A 59 -9.11 -1.68 18.19
CA LEU A 59 -7.79 -1.55 17.55
C LEU A 59 -6.78 -2.56 18.06
N SER A 60 -6.94 -3.06 19.29
CA SER A 60 -6.08 -4.09 19.88
C SER A 60 -6.59 -5.53 19.68
N ASP A 61 -7.84 -5.69 19.22
CA ASP A 61 -8.46 -7.02 18.97
C ASP A 61 -8.04 -7.57 17.59
N LEU A 62 -6.77 -7.95 17.49
CA LEU A 62 -6.13 -8.46 16.26
C LEU A 62 -5.86 -9.97 16.37
N PRO A 63 -5.98 -10.71 15.27
CA PRO A 63 -6.36 -10.31 13.92
C PRO A 63 -7.87 -10.06 13.78
N HIS A 64 -8.25 -9.09 12.93
CA HIS A 64 -9.66 -8.95 12.56
C HIS A 64 -10.12 -10.08 11.63
N LYS A 65 -11.43 -10.36 11.66
CA LYS A 65 -12.01 -11.46 10.90
C LYS A 65 -12.25 -11.10 9.44
N TYR A 66 -12.84 -9.92 9.17
CA TYR A 66 -13.28 -9.55 7.84
C TYR A 66 -12.34 -8.57 7.15
N LEU A 67 -12.28 -8.64 5.80
CA LEU A 67 -11.53 -7.73 4.95
C LEU A 67 -11.81 -6.26 5.29
N GLU A 68 -13.09 -5.94 5.49
CA GLU A 68 -13.51 -4.56 5.72
C GLU A 68 -13.20 -4.09 7.14
N GLU A 69 -13.08 -4.97 8.12
CA GLU A 69 -12.55 -4.63 9.44
C GLU A 69 -11.08 -4.19 9.31
N ASN A 70 -10.25 -4.96 8.57
CA ASN A 70 -8.86 -4.61 8.28
C ASN A 70 -8.75 -3.30 7.49
N THR A 71 -9.59 -3.12 6.48
CA THR A 71 -9.61 -1.90 5.67
C THR A 71 -10.01 -0.67 6.48
N LEU A 72 -11.02 -0.79 7.34
CA LEU A 72 -11.47 0.27 8.25
C LEU A 72 -10.37 0.60 9.27
N HIS A 73 -9.71 -0.41 9.83
CA HIS A 73 -8.59 -0.24 10.76
C HIS A 73 -7.47 0.60 10.11
N GLY A 74 -7.06 0.26 8.90
CA GLY A 74 -6.07 1.01 8.14
C GLY A 74 -6.49 2.47 7.88
N ILE A 75 -7.79 2.71 7.61
CA ILE A 75 -8.33 4.08 7.44
C ILE A 75 -8.28 4.85 8.77
N VAL A 76 -8.64 4.21 9.91
CA VAL A 76 -8.60 4.84 11.25
C VAL A 76 -7.17 5.26 11.59
N ILE A 77 -6.20 4.36 11.48
CA ILE A 77 -4.78 4.67 11.73
C ILE A 77 -4.31 5.82 10.85
N SER A 78 -4.67 5.80 9.56
CA SER A 78 -4.26 6.83 8.59
C SER A 78 -4.76 8.24 8.94
N ASN A 79 -5.83 8.34 9.73
CA ASN A 79 -6.43 9.61 10.15
C ASN A 79 -6.05 10.05 11.56
N MET A 80 -5.22 9.28 12.27
CA MET A 80 -4.70 9.66 13.59
C MET A 80 -3.93 10.97 13.55
N LYS A 81 -3.96 11.73 14.65
CA LYS A 81 -3.32 13.06 14.76
C LYS A 81 -1.99 13.01 15.51
N SER A 82 -1.83 12.05 16.40
CA SER A 82 -0.60 11.78 17.13
C SER A 82 0.32 10.89 16.29
N GLN A 83 1.58 11.31 16.11
CA GLN A 83 2.59 10.49 15.42
C GLN A 83 2.91 9.23 16.21
N GLU A 84 3.00 9.34 17.54
CA GLU A 84 3.34 8.24 18.43
C GLU A 84 2.25 7.14 18.37
N ASP A 85 0.97 7.54 18.54
CA ASP A 85 -0.15 6.60 18.51
C ASP A 85 -0.28 5.96 17.13
N CYS A 86 -0.13 6.77 16.07
CA CYS A 86 -0.18 6.27 14.70
C CYS A 86 0.90 5.22 14.44
N LEU A 87 2.15 5.51 14.82
CA LEU A 87 3.26 4.57 14.63
C LEU A 87 3.07 3.31 15.47
N PHE A 88 2.70 3.46 16.73
CA PHE A 88 2.42 2.34 17.63
C PHE A 88 1.36 1.41 17.02
N ARG A 89 0.22 1.95 16.59
CA ARG A 89 -0.86 1.17 15.98
C ARG A 89 -0.50 0.56 14.63
N LEU A 90 0.33 1.23 13.84
CA LEU A 90 0.86 0.64 12.59
C LEU A 90 1.75 -0.57 12.88
N GLU A 91 2.67 -0.47 13.82
CA GLU A 91 3.56 -1.60 14.16
C GLU A 91 2.78 -2.81 14.71
N GLU A 92 1.70 -2.57 15.46
CA GLU A 92 0.80 -3.64 15.90
C GLU A 92 0.03 -4.26 14.73
N PHE A 93 -0.45 -3.47 13.78
CA PHE A 93 -1.38 -3.90 12.73
C PHE A 93 -0.70 -4.49 11.50
N LEU A 94 0.45 -3.94 11.06
CA LEU A 94 1.13 -4.35 9.83
C LEU A 94 1.37 -5.87 9.70
N PRO A 95 1.71 -6.62 10.77
CA PRO A 95 1.89 -8.07 10.68
C PRO A 95 0.62 -8.88 10.33
N TYR A 96 -0.55 -8.28 10.47
CA TYR A 96 -1.84 -8.95 10.21
C TYR A 96 -2.45 -8.62 8.85
N ILE A 97 -1.80 -7.75 8.07
CA ILE A 97 -2.27 -7.42 6.71
C ILE A 97 -1.92 -8.58 5.78
N ASP A 98 -2.91 -9.14 5.13
CA ASP A 98 -2.82 -10.33 4.28
C ASP A 98 -3.20 -10.08 2.81
N ASN A 99 -3.54 -8.83 2.47
CA ASN A 99 -3.98 -8.47 1.13
C ASN A 99 -3.59 -7.04 0.72
N TRP A 100 -3.54 -6.81 -0.60
CA TRP A 100 -3.15 -5.51 -1.16
C TRP A 100 -4.18 -4.41 -0.90
N ALA A 101 -5.48 -4.73 -0.82
CA ALA A 101 -6.53 -3.72 -0.67
C ALA A 101 -6.49 -3.05 0.70
N SER A 102 -6.29 -3.85 1.77
CA SER A 102 -6.10 -3.34 3.14
C SER A 102 -4.74 -2.65 3.31
N CYS A 103 -3.71 -3.08 2.55
CA CYS A 103 -2.40 -2.44 2.56
C CYS A 103 -2.44 -1.05 1.92
N ASP A 104 -2.87 -0.97 0.65
CA ASP A 104 -2.74 0.21 -0.19
C ASP A 104 -3.75 1.34 0.16
N ILE A 105 -4.76 1.04 1.01
CA ILE A 105 -5.69 2.06 1.50
C ILE A 105 -5.07 2.98 2.55
N MET A 106 -3.99 2.54 3.20
CA MET A 106 -3.36 3.26 4.31
C MET A 106 -2.50 4.41 3.82
N ASN A 107 -2.70 5.58 4.42
CA ASN A 107 -1.93 6.78 4.12
C ASN A 107 -1.77 7.66 5.38
N PRO A 108 -0.86 7.30 6.30
CA PRO A 108 -0.69 7.95 7.61
C PRO A 108 0.06 9.28 7.49
N LYS A 109 -0.62 10.33 7.00
CA LYS A 109 -0.04 11.65 6.72
C LYS A 109 0.66 12.30 7.93
N VAL A 110 0.25 11.94 9.14
CA VAL A 110 0.83 12.50 10.37
C VAL A 110 2.31 12.15 10.50
N LEU A 111 2.76 10.99 10.00
CA LEU A 111 4.16 10.55 10.05
C LEU A 111 5.07 11.39 9.16
N ALA A 112 4.55 11.97 8.09
CA ALA A 112 5.32 12.84 7.19
C ALA A 112 5.71 14.20 7.82
N LYS A 113 5.24 14.51 9.03
CA LYS A 113 5.67 15.71 9.79
C LYS A 113 7.10 15.58 10.29
N ASP A 114 7.57 14.35 10.55
CA ASP A 114 8.97 14.03 10.86
C ASP A 114 9.50 13.08 9.79
N LYS A 115 10.02 13.67 8.71
CA LYS A 115 10.46 12.93 7.53
C LYS A 115 11.66 12.03 7.79
N GLU A 116 12.55 12.42 8.70
CA GLU A 116 13.73 11.62 9.03
C GLU A 116 13.32 10.34 9.77
N ARG A 117 12.52 10.47 10.81
CA ARG A 117 11.96 9.33 11.55
C ARG A 117 11.10 8.44 10.65
N PHE A 118 10.25 9.05 9.82
CA PHE A 118 9.39 8.31 8.89
C PHE A 118 10.21 7.51 7.87
N LEU A 119 11.27 8.10 7.31
CA LEU A 119 12.16 7.39 6.40
C LEU A 119 12.89 6.22 7.08
N ALA A 120 13.26 6.37 8.35
CA ALA A 120 13.86 5.28 9.13
C ALA A 120 12.87 4.10 9.29
N CYS A 121 11.61 4.39 9.60
CA CYS A 121 10.55 3.38 9.67
C CYS A 121 10.33 2.71 8.29
N ILE A 122 10.22 3.49 7.21
CA ILE A 122 10.08 2.99 5.84
C ILE A 122 11.20 2.01 5.48
N LYS A 123 12.46 2.38 5.77
CA LYS A 123 13.63 1.51 5.53
C LYS A 123 13.56 0.20 6.31
N SER A 124 13.00 0.23 7.52
CA SER A 124 12.74 -0.97 8.32
C SER A 124 11.64 -1.83 7.73
N TRP A 125 10.51 -1.24 7.37
CA TRP A 125 9.37 -1.96 6.79
C TRP A 125 9.72 -2.62 5.46
N ILE A 126 10.44 -1.94 4.56
CA ILE A 126 10.89 -2.51 3.27
C ILE A 126 11.71 -3.80 3.48
N LYS A 127 12.50 -3.86 4.55
CA LYS A 127 13.33 -5.04 4.90
C LYS A 127 12.55 -6.16 5.59
N SER A 128 11.29 -5.94 5.93
CA SER A 128 10.46 -6.95 6.60
C SER A 128 10.34 -8.22 5.74
N LYS A 129 10.34 -9.39 6.40
CA LYS A 129 10.02 -10.67 5.76
C LYS A 129 8.52 -10.83 5.51
N HIS A 130 7.69 -10.05 6.19
CA HIS A 130 6.25 -10.03 5.96
C HIS A 130 5.95 -9.25 4.69
N LEU A 131 5.29 -9.90 3.72
CA LEU A 131 5.05 -9.38 2.38
C LEU A 131 4.41 -7.98 2.40
N TYR A 132 3.31 -7.85 3.11
CA TYR A 132 2.53 -6.59 3.08
C TYR A 132 3.13 -5.49 3.93
N THR A 133 3.92 -5.79 4.96
CA THR A 133 4.74 -4.79 5.65
C THR A 133 5.81 -4.23 4.71
N SER A 134 6.48 -5.10 3.92
CA SER A 134 7.45 -4.65 2.92
C SER A 134 6.79 -3.85 1.81
N ARG A 135 5.61 -4.30 1.31
CA ARG A 135 4.80 -3.57 0.33
C ARG A 135 4.41 -2.19 0.84
N PHE A 136 3.90 -2.09 2.06
CA PHE A 136 3.53 -0.82 2.71
C PHE A 136 4.72 0.15 2.79
N GLY A 137 5.89 -0.34 3.21
CA GLY A 137 7.10 0.47 3.24
C GLY A 137 7.46 1.06 1.87
N MET A 138 7.36 0.27 0.78
CA MET A 138 7.61 0.75 -0.58
C MET A 138 6.56 1.75 -1.04
N GLU A 139 5.30 1.55 -0.68
CA GLU A 139 4.21 2.49 -1.00
C GLU A 139 4.40 3.83 -0.29
N MET A 140 4.81 3.82 0.98
CA MET A 140 5.12 5.04 1.72
C MET A 140 6.34 5.77 1.12
N LEU A 141 7.38 5.04 0.72
CA LEU A 141 8.52 5.61 0.01
C LEU A 141 8.08 6.27 -1.31
N MET A 142 7.26 5.58 -2.09
CA MET A 142 6.71 6.08 -3.36
C MET A 142 5.87 7.35 -3.17
N SER A 143 5.05 7.38 -2.13
CA SER A 143 4.07 8.44 -1.90
C SER A 143 4.67 9.71 -1.31
N TYR A 144 5.78 9.61 -0.56
CA TYR A 144 6.31 10.73 0.21
C TYR A 144 7.74 11.14 -0.15
N PHE A 145 8.47 10.32 -0.93
CA PHE A 145 9.90 10.53 -1.17
C PHE A 145 10.31 10.46 -2.65
N LEU A 146 9.38 10.50 -3.59
CA LEU A 146 9.66 10.57 -5.03
C LEU A 146 9.45 11.96 -5.64
N ASP A 147 9.01 12.95 -4.88
CA ASP A 147 8.85 14.35 -5.32
C ASP A 147 10.01 15.21 -4.75
N ASP A 148 9.73 16.30 -4.07
CA ASP A 148 10.70 17.29 -3.57
C ASP A 148 11.78 16.69 -2.64
N GLU A 149 11.45 15.62 -1.93
CA GLU A 149 12.36 14.93 -1.02
C GLU A 149 13.19 13.82 -1.70
N PHE A 150 13.11 13.71 -3.02
CA PHE A 150 13.77 12.63 -3.75
C PHE A 150 15.29 12.65 -3.60
N LYS A 151 15.84 11.47 -3.36
CA LYS A 151 17.27 11.17 -3.45
C LYS A 151 17.47 9.89 -4.25
N VAL A 152 18.47 9.87 -5.12
CA VAL A 152 18.76 8.72 -6.01
C VAL A 152 18.91 7.41 -5.21
N GLU A 153 19.49 7.48 -4.02
CA GLU A 153 19.66 6.34 -3.13
C GLU A 153 18.36 5.65 -2.70
N TYR A 154 17.20 6.32 -2.81
CA TYR A 154 15.91 5.73 -2.46
C TYR A 154 15.46 4.68 -3.48
N LEU A 155 15.94 4.74 -4.71
CA LEU A 155 15.66 3.74 -5.73
C LEU A 155 16.30 2.38 -5.40
N GLU A 156 17.42 2.37 -4.63
CA GLU A 156 18.09 1.15 -4.20
C GLU A 156 17.22 0.31 -3.26
N LEU A 157 16.39 0.95 -2.44
CA LEU A 157 15.62 0.26 -1.42
C LEU A 157 14.69 -0.80 -2.03
N PRO A 158 13.80 -0.49 -3.00
CA PRO A 158 13.00 -1.51 -3.68
C PRO A 158 13.81 -2.38 -4.65
N ALA A 159 14.86 -1.83 -5.31
CA ALA A 159 15.66 -2.58 -6.29
C ALA A 159 16.40 -3.78 -5.69
N THR A 160 16.80 -3.68 -4.43
CA THR A 160 17.55 -4.74 -3.73
C THR A 160 16.65 -5.82 -3.15
N VAL A 161 15.35 -5.62 -3.09
CA VAL A 161 14.41 -6.63 -2.58
C VAL A 161 14.29 -7.79 -3.57
N LYS A 162 14.57 -9.00 -3.10
CA LYS A 162 14.42 -10.24 -3.85
C LYS A 162 13.19 -10.99 -3.33
N SER A 163 12.27 -11.34 -4.22
CA SER A 163 11.05 -12.04 -3.84
C SER A 163 10.48 -12.83 -5.03
N GLU A 164 9.85 -13.96 -4.73
CA GLU A 164 9.01 -14.71 -5.69
C GLU A 164 7.53 -14.32 -5.56
N GLU A 165 7.18 -13.50 -4.54
CA GLU A 165 5.81 -13.08 -4.27
C GLU A 165 5.29 -12.08 -5.31
N TYR A 166 4.19 -12.47 -5.99
CA TYR A 166 3.59 -11.65 -7.05
C TYR A 166 3.27 -10.22 -6.59
N TYR A 167 2.62 -10.08 -5.43
CA TYR A 167 2.17 -8.76 -4.95
C TYR A 167 3.31 -7.86 -4.50
N LEU A 168 4.43 -8.43 -4.07
CA LEU A 168 5.62 -7.64 -3.73
C LEU A 168 6.36 -7.20 -4.99
N ASN A 169 6.55 -8.11 -5.95
CA ASN A 169 7.14 -7.79 -7.25
C ASN A 169 6.30 -6.77 -8.04
N MET A 170 4.96 -6.84 -7.93
CA MET A 170 4.06 -5.84 -8.51
C MET A 170 4.25 -4.47 -7.88
N MET A 171 4.48 -4.40 -6.55
CA MET A 171 4.75 -3.13 -5.87
C MET A 171 6.08 -2.52 -6.31
N ILE A 172 7.13 -3.33 -6.45
CA ILE A 172 8.41 -2.87 -7.00
C ILE A 172 8.22 -2.29 -8.41
N ALA A 173 7.47 -3.00 -9.25
CA ALA A 173 7.18 -2.54 -10.60
C ALA A 173 6.38 -1.23 -10.63
N TRP A 174 5.41 -1.07 -9.74
CA TRP A 174 4.63 0.15 -9.60
C TRP A 174 5.47 1.31 -9.08
N PHE A 175 6.33 1.05 -8.09
CA PHE A 175 7.29 2.03 -7.59
C PHE A 175 8.18 2.59 -8.72
N PHE A 176 8.83 1.71 -9.50
CA PHE A 176 9.69 2.14 -10.60
C PHE A 176 8.93 2.80 -11.75
N ALA A 177 7.71 2.37 -12.07
CA ALA A 177 6.87 3.06 -13.05
C ALA A 177 6.50 4.48 -12.58
N THR A 178 6.27 4.67 -11.29
CA THR A 178 6.03 6.00 -10.70
C THR A 178 7.30 6.83 -10.66
N ALA A 179 8.45 6.21 -10.32
CA ALA A 179 9.75 6.87 -10.35
C ALA A 179 10.12 7.33 -11.76
N LEU A 180 9.87 6.54 -12.81
CA LEU A 180 10.05 6.97 -14.20
C LEU A 180 9.21 8.21 -14.56
N ALA A 181 8.00 8.31 -14.02
CA ALA A 181 7.13 9.46 -14.27
C ALA A 181 7.56 10.74 -13.53
N LYS A 182 8.29 10.61 -12.40
CA LYS A 182 8.66 11.72 -11.53
C LYS A 182 10.15 12.06 -11.63
N GLN A 183 11.02 11.07 -11.83
CA GLN A 183 12.48 11.14 -11.74
C GLN A 183 13.11 10.34 -12.88
N TRP A 184 12.74 10.65 -14.12
CA TRP A 184 13.11 9.89 -15.31
C TRP A 184 14.58 9.56 -15.40
N GLU A 185 15.45 10.61 -15.34
CA GLU A 185 16.90 10.47 -15.54
C GLU A 185 17.56 9.48 -14.54
N SER A 186 17.07 9.46 -13.32
CA SER A 186 17.59 8.56 -12.29
C SER A 186 16.99 7.15 -12.38
N ALA A 187 15.70 7.06 -12.69
CA ALA A 187 14.99 5.80 -12.69
C ALA A 187 15.25 4.93 -13.92
N ILE A 188 15.50 5.57 -15.09
CA ILE A 188 15.71 4.86 -16.36
C ILE A 188 16.96 3.97 -16.32
N THR A 189 18.02 4.39 -15.62
CA THR A 189 19.25 3.63 -15.48
C THR A 189 19.04 2.23 -14.90
N TYR A 190 18.03 2.05 -14.04
CA TYR A 190 17.68 0.74 -13.46
C TYR A 190 17.15 -0.24 -14.50
N LEU A 191 16.55 0.25 -15.58
CA LEU A 191 16.11 -0.57 -16.70
C LEU A 191 17.25 -0.78 -17.72
N GLU A 192 18.01 0.26 -18.05
CA GLU A 192 19.14 0.18 -18.98
C GLU A 192 20.20 -0.82 -18.48
N ASP A 193 20.50 -0.79 -17.19
CA ASP A 193 21.49 -1.66 -16.54
C ASP A 193 20.92 -3.01 -16.10
N ASN A 194 19.63 -3.32 -16.39
CA ASN A 194 18.96 -4.56 -16.03
C ASN A 194 19.03 -4.88 -14.52
N ARG A 195 18.87 -3.86 -13.65
CA ARG A 195 19.02 -3.98 -12.19
C ARG A 195 17.83 -4.64 -11.49
N LEU A 196 16.69 -4.79 -12.18
CA LEU A 196 15.50 -5.46 -11.69
C LEU A 196 15.43 -6.90 -12.21
N SER A 197 14.69 -7.79 -11.53
CA SER A 197 14.38 -9.11 -12.06
C SER A 197 13.65 -8.99 -13.42
N LYS A 198 13.82 -9.94 -14.32
CA LYS A 198 13.20 -9.91 -15.66
C LYS A 198 11.70 -9.62 -15.60
N TRP A 199 10.98 -10.29 -14.69
CA TRP A 199 9.54 -10.10 -14.55
C TRP A 199 9.21 -8.66 -14.11
N THR A 200 9.87 -8.18 -13.03
CA THR A 200 9.68 -6.84 -12.48
C THR A 200 10.07 -5.76 -13.48
N HIS A 201 11.19 -5.94 -14.20
CA HIS A 201 11.63 -5.05 -15.28
C HIS A 201 10.54 -4.88 -16.36
N ASN A 202 10.07 -5.98 -16.92
CA ASN A 202 9.06 -5.94 -17.97
C ASN A 202 7.71 -5.40 -17.46
N LYS A 203 7.35 -5.70 -16.19
CA LYS A 203 6.15 -5.18 -15.56
C LYS A 203 6.25 -3.68 -15.28
N THR A 204 7.42 -3.18 -14.88
CA THR A 204 7.70 -1.74 -14.76
C THR A 204 7.45 -1.03 -16.08
N ILE A 205 8.01 -1.54 -17.18
CA ILE A 205 7.80 -0.98 -18.52
C ILE A 205 6.32 -0.98 -18.88
N GLN A 206 5.61 -2.08 -18.64
CA GLN A 206 4.18 -2.17 -18.90
C GLN A 206 3.42 -1.07 -18.14
N LYS A 207 3.64 -0.94 -16.83
CA LYS A 207 2.99 0.07 -15.99
C LYS A 207 3.34 1.50 -16.36
N ALA A 208 4.59 1.77 -16.74
CA ALA A 208 5.01 3.07 -17.20
C ALA A 208 4.31 3.46 -18.52
N ILE A 209 4.20 2.53 -19.48
CA ILE A 209 3.50 2.79 -20.76
C ILE A 209 2.00 3.07 -20.56
N GLU A 210 1.37 2.47 -19.55
CA GLU A 210 -0.03 2.72 -19.18
C GLU A 210 -0.23 4.15 -18.60
N SER A 211 0.83 4.78 -18.12
CA SER A 211 0.75 6.12 -17.47
C SER A 211 0.60 7.26 -18.48
N TYR A 212 -0.26 8.22 -18.19
CA TYR A 212 -0.39 9.47 -18.96
C TYR A 212 0.78 10.44 -18.70
N ARG A 213 1.57 10.22 -17.64
CA ARG A 213 2.71 11.06 -17.27
C ARG A 213 3.99 10.73 -18.03
N ILE A 214 4.00 9.65 -18.80
CA ILE A 214 5.13 9.25 -19.65
C ILE A 214 4.84 9.70 -21.08
N SER A 215 5.81 10.39 -21.71
CA SER A 215 5.63 10.90 -23.07
C SER A 215 5.59 9.78 -24.12
N PRO A 216 5.04 10.02 -25.32
CA PRO A 216 5.07 9.05 -26.43
C PRO A 216 6.48 8.56 -26.77
N GLU A 217 7.46 9.46 -26.77
CA GLU A 217 8.88 9.16 -27.06
C GLU A 217 9.48 8.28 -25.98
N GLN A 218 9.22 8.59 -24.71
CA GLN A 218 9.64 7.76 -23.57
C GLN A 218 9.00 6.38 -23.60
N LYS A 219 7.72 6.28 -23.98
CA LYS A 219 7.03 4.99 -24.14
C LYS A 219 7.65 4.12 -25.22
N GLU A 220 8.04 4.72 -26.35
CA GLU A 220 8.70 4.00 -27.42
C GLU A 220 10.10 3.52 -26.98
N TYR A 221 10.86 4.38 -26.33
CA TYR A 221 12.15 4.02 -25.75
C TYR A 221 12.02 2.83 -24.78
N LEU A 222 11.06 2.89 -23.85
CA LEU A 222 10.79 1.80 -22.88
C LEU A 222 10.43 0.47 -23.58
N ARG A 223 9.70 0.50 -24.71
CA ARG A 223 9.38 -0.73 -25.46
C ARG A 223 10.63 -1.44 -25.96
N GLY A 224 11.66 -0.64 -26.36
CA GLY A 224 12.95 -1.16 -26.79
C GLY A 224 13.77 -1.85 -25.68
N LEU A 225 13.52 -1.49 -24.42
CA LEU A 225 14.23 -2.04 -23.25
C LEU A 225 13.64 -3.36 -22.71
N LYS A 226 12.54 -3.87 -23.28
CA LYS A 226 11.95 -5.15 -22.80
C LYS A 226 12.92 -6.30 -22.96
N ILE A 227 13.09 -7.06 -21.89
CA ILE A 227 13.87 -8.31 -21.86
C ILE A 227 13.02 -9.44 -22.44
N LYS A 228 13.56 -10.11 -23.50
CA LYS A 228 12.94 -11.27 -24.19
C LYS A 228 12.97 -12.54 -23.36
#